data_183a5668988d3976f085e6d8aa155b94
#
_entry.id   183a5668988d3976f085e6d8aa155b94
#
_cell.length_a   1.000
_cell.length_b   1.000
_cell.length_c   1.000
_cell.angle_alpha   90.00
_cell.angle_beta   90.00
_cell.angle_gamma   90.00
#
_symmetry.space_group_name_H-M   'P 1'
#
loop_
_entity.id
_entity.type
_entity.pdbx_description
1 polymer ?
#
loop_
_entity_poly.entity_id
_entity_poly.type
_entity_poly.pdbx_seq_one_letter_code
_entity_poly.pdbx_strand_id
1 'polypeptide(L)'
;MVRQEPEAMSAAMSPRRWEIAGGLLGEPLEVVRTPRHGIRVPASAEIVLEGVIDPELRADEGPFGEFSGYSSDRSTHNVLTVETVLRRRDTLLLDVVGGNTAEHLNLARIPRESEMAEKLRERFPEVTALHYPTSGTHFHAYVALRPSRPGQARQVMLGLLGWDPYLKTVVAVDDDVDVTRDEQVLWALATHLQPHRDVFVVDGLPGSPLDPSSTADGTTSRMALDATRGPGFDGVRITVAEESRRTARRLLGDGAG
;
A
#
# COMPACT_ATOMS: atom_id res chain seq x y z
N MET A 1 -9.38 33.07 12.91
CA MET A 1 -10.46 32.51 12.06
C MET A 1 -9.87 32.39 10.66
N VAL A 2 -9.20 31.28 10.36
CA VAL A 2 -8.66 31.02 9.02
C VAL A 2 -9.79 30.41 8.20
N ARG A 3 -10.41 31.22 7.33
CA ARG A 3 -11.23 30.66 6.24
C ARG A 3 -10.27 29.79 5.43
N GLN A 4 -10.41 28.48 5.51
CA GLN A 4 -9.81 27.60 4.52
C GLN A 4 -10.52 27.89 3.20
N GLU A 5 -9.84 28.59 2.34
CA GLU A 5 -10.29 28.89 0.99
C GLU A 5 -10.69 27.59 0.28
N PRO A 6 -11.68 27.59 -0.62
CA PRO A 6 -12.07 26.40 -1.41
C PRO A 6 -10.89 25.77 -2.18
N GLU A 7 -9.83 26.52 -2.39
CA GLU A 7 -8.56 26.03 -2.95
C GLU A 7 -7.84 25.04 -2.03
N ALA A 8 -8.01 25.11 -0.71
CA ALA A 8 -7.30 24.23 0.22
C ALA A 8 -7.83 22.78 0.20
N MET A 9 -9.12 22.58 -0.05
CA MET A 9 -9.66 21.21 -0.25
C MET A 9 -9.42 20.71 -1.68
N SER A 10 -9.36 21.60 -2.68
CA SER A 10 -8.86 21.29 -4.01
C SER A 10 -7.35 20.95 -4.02
N ALA A 11 -6.59 21.45 -3.04
CA ALA A 11 -5.17 21.11 -2.88
C ALA A 11 -4.93 19.69 -2.34
N ALA A 12 -5.91 19.08 -1.67
CA ALA A 12 -5.86 17.65 -1.32
C ALA A 12 -5.89 16.76 -2.57
N MET A 13 -6.48 17.26 -3.66
CA MET A 13 -6.38 16.70 -5.01
C MET A 13 -5.38 17.55 -5.81
N SER A 14 -4.09 17.35 -5.57
CA SER A 14 -3.06 18.10 -6.32
C SER A 14 -3.28 17.94 -7.83
N PRO A 15 -2.93 18.94 -8.65
CA PRO A 15 -2.98 18.84 -10.13
C PRO A 15 -2.38 17.53 -10.65
N ARG A 16 -1.33 17.05 -9.99
CA ARG A 16 -0.66 15.78 -10.30
C ARG A 16 -1.58 14.55 -10.19
N ARG A 17 -2.61 14.56 -9.33
CA ARG A 17 -3.57 13.45 -9.24
C ARG A 17 -4.55 13.41 -10.40
N TRP A 18 -4.94 14.57 -10.94
CA TRP A 18 -5.73 14.65 -12.16
C TRP A 18 -4.96 14.12 -13.37
N GLU A 19 -3.67 14.46 -13.46
CA GLU A 19 -2.76 13.98 -14.49
C GLU A 19 -2.57 12.45 -14.39
N ILE A 20 -2.39 11.91 -13.19
CA ILE A 20 -2.29 10.45 -12.96
C ILE A 20 -3.59 9.76 -13.39
N ALA A 21 -4.75 10.29 -13.00
CA ALA A 21 -6.03 9.72 -13.40
C ALA A 21 -6.22 9.75 -14.91
N GLY A 22 -5.86 10.84 -15.58
CA GLY A 22 -5.86 10.93 -17.04
C GLY A 22 -4.90 9.95 -17.70
N GLY A 23 -3.70 9.77 -17.13
CA GLY A 23 -2.73 8.78 -17.60
C GLY A 23 -3.23 7.34 -17.50
N LEU A 24 -3.94 6.99 -16.43
CA LEU A 24 -4.57 5.68 -16.26
C LEU A 24 -5.74 5.45 -17.23
N LEU A 25 -6.51 6.50 -17.52
CA LEU A 25 -7.61 6.45 -18.48
C LEU A 25 -7.13 6.44 -19.94
N GLY A 26 -5.87 6.83 -20.21
CA GLY A 26 -5.34 7.00 -21.57
C GLY A 26 -5.84 8.28 -22.25
N GLU A 27 -6.57 9.16 -21.56
CA GLU A 27 -7.11 10.41 -22.05
C GLU A 27 -7.20 11.46 -20.93
N PRO A 28 -7.23 12.76 -21.23
CA PRO A 28 -7.37 13.79 -20.21
C PRO A 28 -8.65 13.63 -19.40
N LEU A 29 -8.53 13.68 -18.06
CA LEU A 29 -9.71 13.64 -17.20
C LEU A 29 -10.51 14.93 -17.35
N GLU A 30 -11.75 14.81 -17.84
CA GLU A 30 -12.67 15.94 -17.90
C GLU A 30 -13.13 16.34 -16.49
N VAL A 31 -13.05 17.63 -16.18
CA VAL A 31 -13.46 18.19 -14.89
C VAL A 31 -14.48 19.30 -15.05
N VAL A 32 -15.43 19.38 -14.13
CA VAL A 32 -16.43 20.44 -14.04
C VAL A 32 -16.36 21.13 -12.68
N ARG A 33 -16.94 22.32 -12.59
CA ARG A 33 -17.04 23.04 -11.31
C ARG A 33 -18.38 22.77 -10.66
N THR A 34 -18.35 22.55 -9.34
CA THR A 34 -19.58 22.46 -8.54
C THR A 34 -20.32 23.79 -8.52
N PRO A 35 -21.68 23.78 -8.44
CA PRO A 35 -22.47 24.99 -8.61
C PRO A 35 -22.38 25.96 -7.43
N ARG A 36 -22.11 25.49 -6.23
CA ARG A 36 -22.15 26.33 -5.02
C ARG A 36 -20.78 26.90 -4.65
N HIS A 37 -19.76 26.06 -4.59
CA HIS A 37 -18.41 26.46 -4.16
C HIS A 37 -17.39 26.51 -5.30
N GLY A 38 -17.78 26.13 -6.52
CA GLY A 38 -16.89 26.17 -7.69
C GLY A 38 -15.73 25.18 -7.64
N ILE A 39 -15.81 24.15 -6.81
CA ILE A 39 -14.78 23.11 -6.65
C ILE A 39 -14.72 22.26 -7.92
N ARG A 40 -13.50 21.98 -8.40
CA ARG A 40 -13.32 21.08 -9.55
C ARG A 40 -13.53 19.63 -9.12
N VAL A 41 -14.38 18.93 -9.86
CA VAL A 41 -14.67 17.50 -9.67
C VAL A 41 -14.65 16.79 -11.01
N PRO A 42 -14.41 15.47 -11.08
CA PRO A 42 -14.53 14.72 -12.34
C PRO A 42 -15.93 14.86 -12.93
N ALA A 43 -16.02 15.17 -14.22
CA ALA A 43 -17.31 15.28 -14.92
C ALA A 43 -18.06 13.93 -14.95
N SER A 44 -17.31 12.81 -14.87
CA SER A 44 -17.82 11.46 -14.84
C SER A 44 -18.23 10.97 -13.44
N ALA A 45 -18.09 11.79 -12.39
CA ALA A 45 -18.46 11.39 -11.03
C ALA A 45 -19.93 10.99 -10.96
N GLU A 46 -20.21 9.85 -10.36
CA GLU A 46 -21.59 9.33 -10.22
C GLU A 46 -22.40 10.15 -9.21
N ILE A 47 -21.77 10.50 -8.07
CA ILE A 47 -22.37 11.31 -7.00
C ILE A 47 -21.31 12.31 -6.54
N VAL A 48 -21.73 13.55 -6.30
CA VAL A 48 -20.90 14.59 -5.66
C VAL A 48 -21.67 15.17 -4.49
N LEU A 49 -21.07 15.12 -3.31
CA LEU A 49 -21.54 15.80 -2.11
C LEU A 49 -20.74 17.08 -1.95
N GLU A 50 -21.41 18.22 -1.99
CA GLU A 50 -20.80 19.53 -1.82
C GLU A 50 -21.30 20.14 -0.51
N GLY A 51 -20.38 20.67 0.29
CA GLY A 51 -20.74 21.21 1.60
C GLY A 51 -19.57 21.85 2.33
N VAL A 52 -19.74 22.05 3.62
CA VAL A 52 -18.76 22.72 4.49
C VAL A 52 -18.34 21.79 5.62
N ILE A 53 -17.05 21.77 5.91
CA ILE A 53 -16.48 21.13 7.11
C ILE A 53 -16.19 22.23 8.11
N ASP A 54 -16.92 22.27 9.22
CA ASP A 54 -16.60 23.12 10.34
C ASP A 54 -15.48 22.46 11.16
N PRO A 55 -14.31 23.11 11.33
CA PRO A 55 -13.20 22.52 12.07
C PRO A 55 -13.47 22.27 13.54
N GLU A 56 -14.51 22.90 14.12
CA GLU A 56 -14.88 22.74 15.52
C GLU A 56 -16.04 21.75 15.72
N LEU A 57 -16.81 21.49 14.68
CA LEU A 57 -17.94 20.54 14.77
C LEU A 57 -17.43 19.10 14.74
N ARG A 58 -17.85 18.32 15.72
CA ARG A 58 -17.56 16.88 15.84
C ARG A 58 -18.86 16.12 16.04
N ALA A 59 -18.90 14.91 15.51
CA ALA A 59 -19.98 13.96 15.76
C ALA A 59 -19.41 12.57 15.99
N ASP A 60 -20.20 11.73 16.64
CA ASP A 60 -19.84 10.32 16.84
C ASP A 60 -19.70 9.62 15.49
N GLU A 61 -18.66 8.84 15.34
CA GLU A 61 -18.39 8.01 14.17
C GLU A 61 -18.01 6.59 14.59
N GLY A 62 -18.37 5.65 13.74
CA GLY A 62 -18.08 4.22 13.97
C GLY A 62 -19.03 3.55 14.97
N PRO A 63 -18.73 2.32 15.36
CA PRO A 63 -17.63 1.50 14.86
C PRO A 63 -17.91 0.97 13.45
N PHE A 64 -16.84 0.74 12.67
CA PHE A 64 -16.91 0.08 11.35
C PHE A 64 -15.66 -0.76 11.08
N GLY A 65 -15.73 -1.65 10.09
CA GLY A 65 -14.63 -2.56 9.76
C GLY A 65 -13.44 -1.84 9.13
N GLU A 66 -12.24 -2.19 9.59
CA GLU A 66 -10.97 -1.65 9.11
C GLU A 66 -10.16 -2.69 8.32
N PHE A 67 -9.20 -2.23 7.55
CA PHE A 67 -8.33 -3.09 6.74
C PHE A 67 -7.55 -4.13 7.57
N SER A 68 -7.33 -3.88 8.85
CA SER A 68 -6.69 -4.80 9.77
C SER A 68 -7.55 -6.04 10.09
N GLY A 69 -8.84 -6.04 9.71
CA GLY A 69 -9.81 -7.09 10.02
C GLY A 69 -10.49 -6.91 11.38
N TYR A 70 -10.24 -5.79 12.04
CA TYR A 70 -10.86 -5.43 13.31
C TYR A 70 -11.79 -4.24 13.12
N SER A 71 -12.68 -4.02 14.08
CA SER A 71 -13.54 -2.86 14.11
C SER A 71 -12.76 -1.65 14.64
N SER A 72 -13.00 -0.47 14.05
CA SER A 72 -12.56 0.79 14.67
C SER A 72 -13.32 1.01 15.98
N ASP A 73 -12.70 1.70 16.91
CA ASP A 73 -13.41 2.20 18.09
C ASP A 73 -14.36 3.34 17.68
N ARG A 74 -15.35 3.61 18.55
CA ARG A 74 -16.10 4.85 18.44
C ARG A 74 -15.21 6.04 18.71
N SER A 75 -15.29 7.01 17.83
CA SER A 75 -14.54 8.25 17.91
C SER A 75 -15.43 9.43 17.55
N THR A 76 -14.92 10.64 17.68
CA THR A 76 -15.58 11.84 17.17
C THR A 76 -14.73 12.44 16.06
N HIS A 77 -15.35 12.65 14.91
CA HIS A 77 -14.67 13.17 13.74
C HIS A 77 -15.32 14.43 13.18
N ASN A 78 -14.67 15.03 12.21
CA ASN A 78 -15.16 16.19 11.50
C ASN A 78 -16.46 15.87 10.77
N VAL A 79 -17.38 16.82 10.77
CA VAL A 79 -18.66 16.69 10.10
C VAL A 79 -18.67 17.48 8.80
N LEU A 80 -19.02 16.82 7.70
CA LEU A 80 -19.37 17.48 6.46
C LEU A 80 -20.86 17.81 6.48
N THR A 81 -21.21 19.10 6.60
CA THR A 81 -22.57 19.57 6.40
C THR A 81 -22.85 19.66 4.90
N VAL A 82 -23.59 18.70 4.37
CA VAL A 82 -23.92 18.64 2.95
C VAL A 82 -24.94 19.71 2.60
N GLU A 83 -24.60 20.55 1.62
CA GLU A 83 -25.45 21.63 1.13
C GLU A 83 -26.03 21.35 -0.25
N THR A 84 -25.34 20.54 -1.04
CA THR A 84 -25.75 20.16 -2.40
C THR A 84 -25.38 18.71 -2.67
N VAL A 85 -26.30 17.98 -3.26
CA VAL A 85 -26.08 16.62 -3.77
C VAL A 85 -26.27 16.66 -5.28
N LEU A 86 -25.21 16.37 -6.01
CA LEU A 86 -25.26 16.20 -7.46
C LEU A 86 -25.17 14.71 -7.77
N ARG A 87 -25.90 14.25 -8.76
CA ARG A 87 -25.85 12.87 -9.22
C ARG A 87 -26.09 12.80 -10.73
N ARG A 88 -25.56 11.77 -11.36
CA ARG A 88 -25.91 11.44 -12.74
C ARG A 88 -27.37 10.99 -12.82
N ARG A 89 -27.96 11.09 -14.00
CA ARG A 89 -29.34 10.65 -14.22
C ARG A 89 -29.48 9.15 -13.96
N ASP A 90 -28.55 8.37 -14.48
CA ASP A 90 -28.49 6.92 -14.32
C ASP A 90 -27.30 6.57 -13.44
N THR A 91 -27.37 6.97 -12.16
CA THR A 91 -26.30 6.80 -11.16
C THR A 91 -26.09 5.33 -10.82
N LEU A 92 -24.84 4.88 -10.87
CA LEU A 92 -24.39 3.61 -10.31
C LEU A 92 -23.44 3.89 -9.15
N LEU A 93 -23.76 3.37 -7.97
CA LEU A 93 -22.87 3.46 -6.82
C LEU A 93 -22.01 2.18 -6.76
N LEU A 94 -20.70 2.34 -6.95
CA LEU A 94 -19.74 1.32 -6.61
C LEU A 94 -19.30 1.56 -5.17
N ASP A 95 -19.51 0.57 -4.33
CA ASP A 95 -19.05 0.59 -2.93
C ASP A 95 -18.04 -0.50 -2.68
N VAL A 96 -17.17 -0.29 -1.68
CA VAL A 96 -16.16 -1.25 -1.24
C VAL A 96 -16.41 -1.57 0.22
N VAL A 97 -16.58 -2.85 0.52
CA VAL A 97 -16.78 -3.27 1.91
C VAL A 97 -15.52 -2.99 2.72
N GLY A 98 -15.64 -2.13 3.72
CA GLY A 98 -14.58 -1.84 4.68
C GLY A 98 -14.22 -3.11 5.47
N GLY A 99 -12.92 -3.43 5.53
CA GLY A 99 -12.43 -4.60 6.24
C GLY A 99 -11.24 -5.26 5.56
N ASN A 100 -10.87 -6.44 6.05
CA ASN A 100 -9.80 -7.27 5.46
C ASN A 100 -10.34 -8.03 4.23
N THR A 101 -10.68 -7.27 3.19
CA THR A 101 -11.17 -7.79 1.92
C THR A 101 -10.19 -7.48 0.80
N ALA A 102 -10.20 -8.31 -0.25
CA ALA A 102 -9.28 -8.15 -1.37
C ALA A 102 -9.46 -6.78 -2.08
N GLU A 103 -10.71 -6.30 -2.21
CA GLU A 103 -11.01 -5.02 -2.84
C GLU A 103 -10.41 -3.85 -2.03
N HIS A 104 -10.68 -3.81 -0.73
CA HIS A 104 -10.19 -2.74 0.15
C HIS A 104 -8.66 -2.72 0.19
N LEU A 105 -8.04 -3.89 0.43
CA LEU A 105 -6.59 -4.01 0.50
C LEU A 105 -5.91 -3.64 -0.80
N ASN A 106 -6.42 -4.09 -1.96
CA ASN A 106 -5.80 -3.79 -3.25
C ASN A 106 -5.93 -2.32 -3.65
N LEU A 107 -7.07 -1.67 -3.39
CA LEU A 107 -7.25 -0.25 -3.69
C LEU A 107 -6.25 0.64 -2.93
N ALA A 108 -6.00 0.34 -1.66
CA ALA A 108 -5.02 1.08 -0.87
C ALA A 108 -3.57 0.68 -1.22
N ARG A 109 -3.31 -0.59 -1.54
CA ARG A 109 -1.99 -1.13 -1.86
C ARG A 109 -1.41 -0.52 -3.12
N ILE A 110 -2.16 -0.52 -4.22
CA ILE A 110 -1.64 -0.16 -5.56
C ILE A 110 -0.93 1.20 -5.58
N PRO A 111 -1.55 2.32 -5.15
CA PRO A 111 -0.88 3.62 -5.16
C PRO A 111 0.30 3.68 -4.19
N ARG A 112 0.17 3.06 -3.02
CA ARG A 112 1.22 3.07 -1.99
C ARG A 112 2.44 2.26 -2.42
N GLU A 113 2.24 1.07 -2.98
CA GLU A 113 3.31 0.22 -3.51
C GLU A 113 4.06 0.94 -4.65
N SER A 114 3.33 1.59 -5.56
CA SER A 114 3.91 2.33 -6.68
C SER A 114 4.77 3.51 -6.21
N GLU A 115 4.26 4.34 -5.31
CA GLU A 115 4.99 5.48 -4.75
C GLU A 115 6.26 5.02 -4.00
N MET A 116 6.13 4.00 -3.19
CA MET A 116 7.24 3.49 -2.40
C MET A 116 8.29 2.78 -3.27
N ALA A 117 7.87 2.06 -4.31
CA ALA A 117 8.79 1.42 -5.25
C ALA A 117 9.60 2.45 -6.05
N GLU A 118 9.00 3.56 -6.48
CA GLU A 118 9.69 4.68 -7.12
C GLU A 118 10.76 5.26 -6.18
N LYS A 119 10.36 5.63 -4.98
CA LYS A 119 11.23 6.19 -3.94
C LYS A 119 12.40 5.28 -3.57
N LEU A 120 12.15 3.96 -3.51
CA LEU A 120 13.20 2.98 -3.27
C LEU A 120 14.21 2.93 -4.41
N ARG A 121 13.75 2.84 -5.66
CA ARG A 121 14.64 2.72 -6.83
C ARG A 121 15.52 3.94 -7.03
N GLU A 122 15.01 5.13 -6.72
CA GLU A 122 15.81 6.36 -6.75
C GLU A 122 17.00 6.30 -5.78
N ARG A 123 16.81 5.70 -4.60
CA ARG A 123 17.83 5.64 -3.55
C ARG A 123 18.65 4.36 -3.57
N PHE A 124 18.05 3.26 -3.98
CA PHE A 124 18.58 1.91 -3.96
C PHE A 124 18.33 1.24 -5.32
N PRO A 125 19.16 1.51 -6.33
CA PRO A 125 18.97 0.96 -7.68
C PRO A 125 19.07 -0.57 -7.75
N GLU A 126 19.56 -1.21 -6.69
CA GLU A 126 19.61 -2.67 -6.55
C GLU A 126 18.23 -3.31 -6.27
N VAL A 127 17.26 -2.53 -5.85
CA VAL A 127 15.90 -3.02 -5.62
C VAL A 127 15.24 -3.31 -6.97
N THR A 128 14.82 -4.55 -7.14
CA THR A 128 14.20 -5.04 -8.38
C THR A 128 12.67 -5.11 -8.28
N ALA A 129 12.14 -5.41 -7.10
CA ALA A 129 10.70 -5.46 -6.87
C ALA A 129 10.35 -5.09 -5.41
N LEU A 130 9.14 -4.56 -5.24
CA LEU A 130 8.51 -4.32 -3.95
C LEU A 130 7.07 -4.83 -4.04
N HIS A 131 6.60 -5.47 -2.98
CA HIS A 131 5.23 -5.93 -2.87
C HIS A 131 4.68 -5.81 -1.45
N TYR A 132 3.44 -5.35 -1.34
CA TYR A 132 2.68 -5.34 -0.09
C TYR A 132 1.63 -6.46 -0.16
N PRO A 133 1.88 -7.61 0.46
CA PRO A 133 0.98 -8.75 0.36
C PRO A 133 -0.34 -8.48 1.09
N THR A 134 -1.45 -8.85 0.47
CA THR A 134 -2.77 -8.74 1.12
C THR A 134 -2.89 -9.66 2.35
N SER A 135 -2.15 -10.76 2.38
CA SER A 135 -2.02 -11.65 3.53
C SER A 135 -1.44 -10.96 4.79
N GLY A 136 -0.63 -9.92 4.59
CA GLY A 136 -0.06 -9.09 5.66
C GLY A 136 -0.85 -7.82 5.96
N THR A 137 -2.05 -7.69 5.43
CA THR A 137 -2.90 -6.51 5.48
C THR A 137 -2.20 -5.24 4.97
N HIS A 138 -1.79 -4.29 5.57
CA HIS A 138 -0.91 -3.19 5.14
C HIS A 138 0.34 -3.08 6.01
N PHE A 139 0.56 -4.08 6.87
CA PHE A 139 1.65 -4.05 7.85
C PHE A 139 2.89 -4.78 7.37
N HIS A 140 2.82 -5.50 6.24
CA HIS A 140 3.94 -6.24 5.67
C HIS A 140 4.37 -5.69 4.32
N ALA A 141 5.69 -5.77 4.04
CA ALA A 141 6.24 -5.55 2.71
C ALA A 141 7.33 -6.58 2.41
N TYR A 142 7.37 -7.02 1.17
CA TYR A 142 8.42 -7.86 0.61
C TYR A 142 9.23 -7.06 -0.40
N VAL A 143 10.55 -7.11 -0.30
CA VAL A 143 11.45 -6.40 -1.22
C VAL A 143 12.46 -7.37 -1.81
N ALA A 144 12.50 -7.45 -3.14
CA ALA A 144 13.53 -8.19 -3.87
C ALA A 144 14.66 -7.25 -4.29
N LEU A 145 15.90 -7.69 -4.11
CA LEU A 145 17.07 -6.90 -4.48
C LEU A 145 18.25 -7.77 -4.90
N ARG A 146 19.21 -7.16 -5.60
CA ARG A 146 20.53 -7.73 -5.90
C ARG A 146 21.58 -7.03 -5.05
N PRO A 147 21.88 -7.50 -3.83
CA PRO A 147 22.83 -6.82 -2.99
C PRO A 147 24.23 -6.80 -3.66
N SER A 148 24.81 -5.62 -3.79
CA SER A 148 26.16 -5.46 -4.36
C SER A 148 27.25 -5.42 -3.26
N ARG A 149 26.85 -5.29 -2.00
CA ARG A 149 27.73 -5.20 -0.84
C ARG A 149 27.03 -5.68 0.44
N PRO A 150 27.79 -6.17 1.44
CA PRO A 150 27.24 -6.57 2.73
C PRO A 150 26.46 -5.43 3.41
N GLY A 151 25.34 -5.77 4.06
CA GLY A 151 24.51 -4.84 4.82
C GLY A 151 23.55 -3.98 3.97
N GLN A 152 23.57 -4.11 2.66
CA GLN A 152 22.71 -3.31 1.78
C GLN A 152 21.22 -3.67 1.93
N ALA A 153 20.88 -4.96 2.04
CA ALA A 153 19.53 -5.39 2.33
C ALA A 153 19.00 -4.76 3.64
N ARG A 154 19.83 -4.75 4.68
CA ARG A 154 19.50 -4.09 5.96
C ARG A 154 19.21 -2.59 5.80
N GLN A 155 20.02 -1.90 4.97
CA GLN A 155 19.83 -0.47 4.70
C GLN A 155 18.51 -0.20 3.96
N VAL A 156 18.15 -1.02 2.97
CA VAL A 156 16.87 -0.95 2.25
C VAL A 156 15.69 -1.15 3.20
N MET A 157 15.75 -2.20 4.04
CA MET A 157 14.68 -2.50 5.01
C MET A 157 14.50 -1.37 6.04
N LEU A 158 15.58 -0.78 6.55
CA LEU A 158 15.52 0.39 7.44
C LEU A 158 14.89 1.60 6.75
N GLY A 159 15.19 1.82 5.47
CA GLY A 159 14.52 2.85 4.67
C GLY A 159 13.02 2.65 4.61
N LEU A 160 12.57 1.45 4.25
CA LEU A 160 11.14 1.11 4.22
C LEU A 160 10.46 1.30 5.57
N LEU A 161 11.04 0.77 6.64
CA LEU A 161 10.49 0.90 7.99
C LEU A 161 10.45 2.36 8.49
N GLY A 162 11.38 3.19 8.04
CA GLY A 162 11.40 4.61 8.40
C GLY A 162 10.45 5.49 7.59
N TRP A 163 10.18 5.12 6.33
CA TRP A 163 9.36 5.94 5.44
C TRP A 163 7.88 5.62 5.49
N ASP A 164 7.54 4.36 5.75
CA ASP A 164 6.15 3.90 5.74
C ASP A 164 5.65 3.64 7.16
N PRO A 165 4.75 4.50 7.70
CA PRO A 165 4.29 4.42 9.08
C PRO A 165 3.43 3.18 9.37
N TYR A 166 2.89 2.51 8.35
CA TYR A 166 2.08 1.31 8.54
C TYR A 166 2.93 0.03 8.65
N LEU A 167 4.14 0.01 8.06
CA LEU A 167 4.93 -1.21 8.04
C LEU A 167 5.38 -1.64 9.43
N LYS A 168 5.10 -2.89 9.76
CA LYS A 168 5.59 -3.59 10.94
C LYS A 168 6.63 -4.64 10.60
N THR A 169 6.52 -5.26 9.41
CA THR A 169 7.43 -6.31 8.98
C THR A 169 7.89 -6.05 7.56
N VAL A 170 9.20 -6.09 7.35
CA VAL A 170 9.80 -6.07 6.02
C VAL A 170 10.65 -7.32 5.83
N VAL A 171 10.43 -8.02 4.73
CA VAL A 171 11.23 -9.18 4.32
C VAL A 171 12.02 -8.82 3.08
N ALA A 172 13.33 -8.94 3.14
CA ALA A 172 14.22 -8.81 1.99
C ALA A 172 14.58 -10.19 1.43
N VAL A 173 14.50 -10.33 0.11
CA VAL A 173 14.84 -11.57 -0.61
C VAL A 173 15.71 -11.26 -1.84
N ASP A 174 16.36 -12.27 -2.41
CA ASP A 174 17.06 -12.14 -3.68
C ASP A 174 16.06 -11.96 -4.84
N ASP A 175 16.55 -11.43 -5.96
CA ASP A 175 15.74 -11.07 -7.13
C ASP A 175 15.20 -12.26 -7.94
N ASP A 176 15.62 -13.49 -7.64
CA ASP A 176 15.07 -14.72 -8.18
C ASP A 176 13.87 -15.27 -7.40
N VAL A 177 13.47 -14.57 -6.33
CA VAL A 177 12.26 -14.86 -5.54
C VAL A 177 11.14 -13.94 -5.99
N ASP A 178 10.03 -14.51 -6.42
CA ASP A 178 8.83 -13.75 -6.79
C ASP A 178 8.11 -13.26 -5.54
N VAL A 179 8.25 -11.95 -5.26
CA VAL A 179 7.67 -11.31 -4.08
C VAL A 179 6.13 -11.20 -4.13
N THR A 180 5.52 -11.45 -5.28
CA THR A 180 4.05 -11.47 -5.41
C THR A 180 3.43 -12.79 -4.95
N ARG A 181 4.27 -13.77 -4.59
CA ARG A 181 3.89 -15.10 -4.18
C ARG A 181 4.37 -15.39 -2.76
N ASP A 182 3.46 -15.36 -1.81
CA ASP A 182 3.75 -15.59 -0.39
C ASP A 182 4.56 -16.88 -0.15
N GLU A 183 4.23 -17.96 -0.87
CA GLU A 183 4.90 -19.25 -0.70
C GLU A 183 6.39 -19.19 -1.11
N GLN A 184 6.78 -18.34 -2.06
CA GLN A 184 8.19 -18.17 -2.41
C GLN A 184 8.95 -17.37 -1.36
N VAL A 185 8.33 -16.32 -0.82
CA VAL A 185 8.92 -15.53 0.26
C VAL A 185 9.06 -16.35 1.54
N LEU A 186 8.04 -17.11 1.90
CA LEU A 186 8.09 -18.03 3.06
C LEU A 186 9.14 -19.12 2.86
N TRP A 187 9.30 -19.65 1.64
CA TRP A 187 10.38 -20.57 1.32
C TRP A 187 11.76 -19.94 1.53
N ALA A 188 11.97 -18.70 1.05
CA ALA A 188 13.24 -17.98 1.25
C ALA A 188 13.52 -17.77 2.75
N LEU A 189 12.51 -17.35 3.53
CA LEU A 189 12.63 -17.21 4.98
C LEU A 189 13.04 -18.54 5.64
N ALA A 190 12.47 -19.65 5.22
CA ALA A 190 12.75 -20.97 5.80
C ALA A 190 14.15 -21.51 5.45
N THR A 191 14.73 -21.11 4.33
CA THR A 191 15.95 -21.71 3.78
C THR A 191 17.17 -20.80 3.78
N HIS A 192 17.01 -19.49 3.79
CA HIS A 192 18.12 -18.52 3.72
C HIS A 192 18.38 -17.80 5.05
N LEU A 193 17.34 -17.62 5.87
CA LEU A 193 17.40 -16.78 7.08
C LEU A 193 17.96 -17.53 8.28
N GLN A 194 18.87 -16.90 9.03
CA GLN A 194 19.30 -17.32 10.36
C GLN A 194 18.89 -16.25 11.39
N PRO A 195 17.89 -16.52 12.26
CA PRO A 195 17.27 -15.48 13.10
C PRO A 195 18.23 -14.67 13.96
N HIS A 196 19.28 -15.29 14.49
CA HIS A 196 20.24 -14.60 15.35
C HIS A 196 21.10 -13.53 14.63
N ARG A 197 21.20 -13.61 13.30
CA ARG A 197 22.03 -12.75 12.46
C ARG A 197 21.20 -11.83 11.58
N ASP A 198 20.12 -12.38 11.03
CA ASP A 198 19.39 -11.82 9.89
C ASP A 198 18.08 -11.14 10.27
N VAL A 199 17.72 -11.18 11.57
CA VAL A 199 16.54 -10.48 12.11
C VAL A 199 16.99 -9.30 12.98
N PHE A 200 16.32 -8.16 12.80
CA PHE A 200 16.47 -7.04 13.74
C PHE A 200 15.11 -6.36 14.00
N VAL A 201 14.99 -5.78 15.16
CA VAL A 201 13.80 -5.07 15.62
C VAL A 201 14.16 -3.62 15.91
N VAL A 202 13.25 -2.72 15.58
CA VAL A 202 13.33 -1.30 15.91
C VAL A 202 12.11 -0.96 16.75
N ASP A 203 12.37 -0.61 18.02
CA ASP A 203 11.32 -0.28 18.98
C ASP A 203 10.98 1.21 19.01
N GLY A 204 9.80 1.52 19.56
CA GLY A 204 9.40 2.88 19.90
C GLY A 204 9.12 3.78 18.71
N LEU A 205 8.78 3.21 17.56
CA LEU A 205 8.37 3.99 16.39
C LEU A 205 6.87 4.32 16.46
N PRO A 206 6.43 5.46 15.87
CA PRO A 206 5.00 5.75 15.76
C PRO A 206 4.25 4.61 15.08
N GLY A 207 3.19 4.11 15.71
CA GLY A 207 2.32 3.05 15.19
C GLY A 207 1.10 3.61 14.46
N SER A 208 0.41 2.75 13.73
CA SER A 208 -0.91 3.05 13.20
C SER A 208 -1.96 2.91 14.30
N PRO A 209 -2.91 3.84 14.45
CA PRO A 209 -4.03 3.67 15.37
C PRO A 209 -4.94 2.49 14.98
N LEU A 210 -4.82 1.98 13.75
CA LEU A 210 -5.56 0.83 13.23
C LEU A 210 -4.81 -0.51 13.45
N ASP A 211 -3.63 -0.46 14.07
CA ASP A 211 -2.91 -1.65 14.50
C ASP A 211 -3.38 -2.05 15.91
N PRO A 212 -4.15 -3.14 16.04
CA PRO A 212 -4.70 -3.55 17.35
C PRO A 212 -3.64 -4.01 18.35
N SER A 213 -2.40 -4.19 17.91
CA SER A 213 -1.27 -4.61 18.76
C SER A 213 -0.33 -3.46 19.12
N SER A 214 -0.63 -2.22 18.72
CA SER A 214 0.11 -1.02 19.16
C SER A 214 -0.03 -0.83 20.67
N THR A 215 1.01 -0.24 21.27
CA THR A 215 0.98 0.11 22.70
C THR A 215 0.02 1.27 22.97
N ALA A 216 -0.39 1.41 24.23
CA ALA A 216 -1.36 2.45 24.63
C ALA A 216 -0.86 3.89 24.38
N ASP A 217 0.44 4.10 24.29
CA ASP A 217 1.06 5.39 23.96
C ASP A 217 1.17 5.65 22.43
N GLY A 218 0.62 4.74 21.59
CA GLY A 218 0.64 4.86 20.14
C GLY A 218 1.96 4.47 19.48
N THR A 219 2.86 3.80 20.22
CA THR A 219 4.10 3.27 19.64
C THR A 219 3.96 1.81 19.21
N THR A 220 4.86 1.40 18.33
CA THR A 220 4.94 0.01 17.84
C THR A 220 6.40 -0.38 17.64
N SER A 221 6.66 -1.68 17.69
CA SER A 221 7.92 -2.28 17.25
C SER A 221 7.82 -2.70 15.80
N ARG A 222 8.91 -2.56 15.06
CA ARG A 222 8.99 -2.98 13.65
C ARG A 222 10.12 -3.97 13.47
N MET A 223 9.91 -4.97 12.63
CA MET A 223 10.83 -6.07 12.40
C MET A 223 11.28 -6.13 10.94
N ALA A 224 12.55 -6.43 10.74
CA ALA A 224 13.13 -6.71 9.43
C ALA A 224 13.76 -8.09 9.42
N LEU A 225 13.54 -8.81 8.32
CA LEU A 225 13.99 -10.19 8.10
C LEU A 225 14.78 -10.22 6.79
N ASP A 226 16.09 -10.42 6.89
CA ASP A 226 16.99 -10.52 5.73
C ASP A 226 17.07 -11.99 5.29
N ALA A 227 16.27 -12.35 4.30
CA ALA A 227 16.28 -13.66 3.67
C ALA A 227 17.02 -13.65 2.32
N THR A 228 17.97 -12.71 2.13
CA THR A 228 18.90 -12.76 1.02
C THR A 228 19.99 -13.79 1.30
N ARG A 229 20.53 -14.38 0.22
CA ARG A 229 21.66 -15.30 0.32
C ARG A 229 22.93 -14.53 0.67
N GLY A 230 23.38 -14.74 1.91
CA GLY A 230 24.61 -14.10 2.39
C GLY A 230 25.89 -14.67 1.73
N PRO A 231 27.04 -14.03 1.99
CA PRO A 231 28.32 -14.55 1.53
C PRO A 231 28.57 -15.99 2.01
N GLY A 232 28.95 -16.87 1.09
CA GLY A 232 29.20 -18.28 1.37
C GLY A 232 27.97 -19.18 1.30
N PHE A 233 26.82 -18.66 0.88
CA PHE A 233 25.67 -19.50 0.56
C PHE A 233 25.97 -20.30 -0.72
N ASP A 234 26.03 -21.63 -0.61
CA ASP A 234 26.38 -22.57 -1.68
C ASP A 234 25.18 -23.43 -2.16
N GLY A 235 24.01 -23.18 -1.60
CA GLY A 235 22.79 -23.90 -1.97
C GLY A 235 22.37 -23.63 -3.43
N VAL A 236 22.27 -24.70 -4.21
CA VAL A 236 21.78 -24.62 -5.60
C VAL A 236 20.29 -24.90 -5.62
N ARG A 237 19.50 -23.91 -6.06
CA ARG A 237 18.04 -24.06 -6.21
C ARG A 237 17.73 -25.07 -7.33
N ILE A 238 16.98 -26.11 -7.01
CA ILE A 238 16.49 -27.06 -8.03
C ILE A 238 15.41 -26.37 -8.84
N THR A 239 15.61 -26.27 -10.14
CA THR A 239 14.65 -25.68 -11.08
C THR A 239 14.33 -26.64 -12.21
N VAL A 240 13.11 -26.56 -12.73
CA VAL A 240 12.76 -27.31 -13.96
C VAL A 240 13.40 -26.61 -15.15
N ALA A 241 14.08 -27.38 -16.00
CA ALA A 241 14.69 -26.85 -17.20
C ALA A 241 13.68 -26.10 -18.07
N GLU A 242 14.09 -24.95 -18.64
CA GLU A 242 13.19 -24.09 -19.41
C GLU A 242 12.57 -24.79 -20.62
N GLU A 243 13.30 -25.70 -21.23
CA GLU A 243 12.78 -26.54 -22.31
C GLU A 243 11.61 -27.42 -21.85
N SER A 244 11.73 -28.01 -20.66
CA SER A 244 10.68 -28.83 -20.06
C SER A 244 9.45 -27.98 -19.71
N ARG A 245 9.66 -26.77 -19.21
CA ARG A 245 8.58 -25.79 -18.94
C ARG A 245 7.85 -25.41 -20.24
N ARG A 246 8.58 -25.08 -21.30
CA ARG A 246 8.01 -24.76 -22.61
C ARG A 246 7.22 -25.92 -23.18
N THR A 247 7.74 -27.14 -23.06
CA THR A 247 7.04 -28.35 -23.49
C THR A 247 5.75 -28.56 -22.72
N ALA A 248 5.78 -28.41 -21.39
CA ALA A 248 4.59 -28.51 -20.56
C ALA A 248 3.52 -27.46 -20.92
N ARG A 249 3.90 -26.19 -21.07
CA ARG A 249 2.95 -25.13 -21.50
C ARG A 249 2.31 -25.46 -22.85
N ARG A 250 3.08 -25.95 -23.82
CA ARG A 250 2.54 -26.36 -25.12
C ARG A 250 1.56 -27.52 -25.04
N LEU A 251 1.77 -28.46 -24.12
CA LEU A 251 0.90 -29.64 -23.95
C LEU A 251 -0.35 -29.32 -23.13
N LEU A 252 -0.25 -28.43 -22.15
CA LEU A 252 -1.34 -28.10 -21.23
C LEU A 252 -2.21 -26.92 -21.71
N GLY A 253 -1.76 -26.18 -22.73
CA GLY A 253 -2.34 -24.91 -23.12
C GLY A 253 -2.04 -23.80 -22.14
N ASP A 254 -2.18 -22.53 -22.58
CA ASP A 254 -1.82 -21.31 -21.78
C ASP A 254 -2.75 -21.06 -20.57
N GLY A 255 -3.62 -21.99 -20.20
CA GLY A 255 -4.61 -21.86 -19.13
C GLY A 255 -4.28 -22.58 -17.81
N ALA A 256 -3.10 -23.21 -17.69
CA ALA A 256 -2.67 -23.91 -16.48
C ALA A 256 -1.53 -23.16 -15.80
N GLY A 257 -1.89 -22.14 -15.00
CA GLY A 257 -0.98 -21.35 -14.16
C GLY A 257 -1.67 -20.88 -12.92
#